data_a691ada780af0bae212330449f88d1f7
#
_entry.id   a691ada780af0bae212330449f88d1f7
#
_cell.length_a   1.000
_cell.length_b   1.000
_cell.length_c   1.000
_cell.angle_alpha   90.00
_cell.angle_beta   90.00
_cell.angle_gamma   90.00
#
_symmetry.space_group_name_H-M   'P 1'
#
loop_
_entity.id
_entity.type
_entity.pdbx_description
1 polymer ?
#
loop_
_entity_poly.entity_id
_entity_poly.type
_entity_poly.pdbx_seq_one_letter_code
_entity_poly.pdbx_strand_id
1 'polypeptide(L)'
;ETVSAVAEALRVGYRLIDTAAAYGNEREVGEALRGAELDRSEVFLETKLWITDYGYDGALRGFDKSAGKLGVDQIDLLLLHQPVPTDFARTLGAYRALESLLADGRVRAIGISNVMPDVLDRLLAETSVVPAVNQVEVHPYFTQADVQAADAEHGILTQAWSPIGGITSYRGDSPRSTFEDPVLGEIAEAHGRTLAQVMVRWHLQQGRSAIPKSVRPERIAENYDVFGFELTADELARIDALDTGVRGGPDPASITPEAFSREIPEA
;
A
#
# COMPACT_ATOMS: atom_id res chain seq x y z
N GLU A 1 9.22 -1.70 18.35
CA GLU A 1 7.86 -1.27 17.98
C GLU A 1 7.32 -2.06 16.80
N THR A 2 8.06 -2.17 15.66
CA THR A 2 7.63 -2.91 14.46
C THR A 2 7.37 -4.38 14.78
N VAL A 3 8.31 -5.08 15.42
CA VAL A 3 8.15 -6.50 15.81
C VAL A 3 6.84 -6.72 16.58
N SER A 4 6.59 -5.91 17.60
CA SER A 4 5.39 -6.04 18.44
C SER A 4 4.10 -5.76 17.68
N ALA A 5 4.11 -4.77 16.77
CA ALA A 5 2.93 -4.42 15.99
C ALA A 5 2.58 -5.50 14.97
N VAL A 6 3.59 -6.05 14.26
CA VAL A 6 3.38 -7.14 13.30
C VAL A 6 2.96 -8.43 13.99
N ALA A 7 3.59 -8.78 15.12
CA ALA A 7 3.20 -9.95 15.91
C ALA A 7 1.73 -9.84 16.37
N GLU A 8 1.31 -8.68 16.85
CA GLU A 8 -0.09 -8.45 17.25
C GLU A 8 -1.03 -8.53 16.04
N ALA A 9 -0.68 -7.96 14.89
CA ALA A 9 -1.47 -8.05 13.68
C ALA A 9 -1.70 -9.52 13.27
N LEU A 10 -0.64 -10.33 13.26
CA LEU A 10 -0.74 -11.77 12.95
C LEU A 10 -1.60 -12.51 13.98
N ARG A 11 -1.45 -12.17 15.26
CA ARG A 11 -2.22 -12.78 16.37
C ARG A 11 -3.72 -12.52 16.24
N VAL A 12 -4.12 -11.29 15.84
CA VAL A 12 -5.56 -10.95 15.70
C VAL A 12 -6.17 -11.43 14.40
N GLY A 13 -5.36 -11.90 13.44
CA GLY A 13 -5.87 -12.54 12.22
C GLY A 13 -5.43 -11.91 10.90
N TYR A 14 -4.67 -10.82 10.90
CA TYR A 14 -4.09 -10.32 9.65
C TYR A 14 -3.21 -11.39 8.99
N ARG A 15 -3.26 -11.44 7.67
CA ARG A 15 -2.44 -12.33 6.84
C ARG A 15 -1.70 -11.60 5.73
N LEU A 16 -1.97 -10.30 5.50
CA LEU A 16 -1.18 -9.44 4.65
C LEU A 16 -0.38 -8.48 5.52
N ILE A 17 0.93 -8.45 5.30
CA ILE A 17 1.87 -7.53 5.96
C ILE A 17 2.57 -6.72 4.88
N ASP A 18 2.34 -5.40 4.90
CA ASP A 18 2.97 -4.43 4.00
C ASP A 18 4.16 -3.75 4.68
N THR A 19 5.26 -3.70 3.97
CA THR A 19 6.44 -2.90 4.33
C THR A 19 7.08 -2.28 3.08
N ALA A 20 8.26 -1.68 3.22
CA ALA A 20 9.05 -1.17 2.11
C ALA A 20 10.53 -1.02 2.50
N ALA A 21 11.42 -1.15 1.52
CA ALA A 21 12.84 -0.88 1.72
C ALA A 21 13.11 0.52 2.32
N ALA A 22 12.33 1.53 1.87
CA ALA A 22 12.44 2.90 2.36
C ALA A 22 12.00 3.09 3.82
N TYR A 23 11.25 2.15 4.42
CA TYR A 23 10.84 2.28 5.82
C TYR A 23 11.96 1.91 6.80
N GLY A 24 12.94 1.13 6.35
CA GLY A 24 14.11 0.74 7.14
C GLY A 24 13.77 -0.25 8.27
N ASN A 25 12.66 -0.97 8.16
CA ASN A 25 12.14 -1.87 9.18
C ASN A 25 11.90 -3.31 8.68
N GLU A 26 12.43 -3.66 7.51
CA GLU A 26 12.22 -5.00 6.92
C GLU A 26 12.80 -6.12 7.80
N ARG A 27 13.89 -5.86 8.54
CA ARG A 27 14.47 -6.83 9.50
C ARG A 27 13.52 -7.16 10.63
N GLU A 28 12.91 -6.15 11.21
CA GLU A 28 11.95 -6.28 12.31
C GLU A 28 10.66 -6.95 11.84
N VAL A 29 10.24 -6.70 10.60
CA VAL A 29 9.13 -7.44 9.97
C VAL A 29 9.51 -8.93 9.85
N GLY A 30 10.70 -9.23 9.31
CA GLY A 30 11.21 -10.60 9.21
C GLY A 30 11.36 -11.29 10.57
N GLU A 31 11.80 -10.56 11.61
CA GLU A 31 11.86 -11.07 12.98
C GLU A 31 10.47 -11.46 13.49
N ALA A 32 9.48 -10.59 13.30
CA ALA A 32 8.11 -10.86 13.72
C ALA A 32 7.49 -12.07 13.00
N LEU A 33 7.75 -12.22 11.70
CA LEU A 33 7.30 -13.37 10.91
C LEU A 33 7.90 -14.69 11.43
N ARG A 34 9.19 -14.71 11.73
CA ARG A 34 9.87 -15.90 12.28
C ARG A 34 9.41 -16.24 13.70
N GLY A 35 9.00 -15.23 14.47
CA GLY A 35 8.48 -15.43 15.83
C GLY A 35 7.00 -15.79 15.89
N ALA A 36 6.28 -15.72 14.77
CA ALA A 36 4.87 -16.09 14.71
C ALA A 36 4.69 -17.62 14.69
N GLU A 37 3.63 -18.11 15.33
CA GLU A 37 3.23 -19.53 15.28
C GLU A 37 2.39 -19.78 14.01
N LEU A 38 2.93 -19.41 12.83
CA LEU A 38 2.30 -19.53 11.53
C LEU A 38 3.32 -20.04 10.52
N ASP A 39 2.87 -20.88 9.60
CA ASP A 39 3.69 -21.21 8.44
C ASP A 39 3.88 -20.00 7.54
N ARG A 40 5.06 -19.85 6.93
CA ARG A 40 5.34 -18.74 5.99
C ARG A 40 4.30 -18.61 4.88
N SER A 41 3.75 -19.72 4.42
CA SER A 41 2.73 -19.79 3.37
C SER A 41 1.37 -19.24 3.80
N GLU A 42 1.13 -19.06 5.10
CA GLU A 42 -0.10 -18.46 5.62
C GLU A 42 -0.07 -16.92 5.63
N VAL A 43 1.10 -16.32 5.41
CA VAL A 43 1.28 -14.87 5.43
C VAL A 43 1.62 -14.36 4.04
N PHE A 44 0.85 -13.40 3.55
CA PHE A 44 1.12 -12.66 2.33
C PHE A 44 2.01 -11.46 2.65
N LEU A 45 3.27 -11.54 2.26
CA LEU A 45 4.30 -10.53 2.55
C LEU A 45 4.49 -9.62 1.34
N GLU A 46 4.34 -8.32 1.57
CA GLU A 46 4.49 -7.29 0.56
C GLU A 46 5.62 -6.32 0.97
N THR A 47 6.48 -5.98 0.01
CA THR A 47 7.48 -4.91 0.15
C THR A 47 7.66 -4.15 -1.16
N LYS A 48 8.40 -3.04 -1.10
CA LYS A 48 8.55 -2.10 -2.21
C LYS A 48 10.00 -1.72 -2.43
N LEU A 49 10.45 -1.76 -3.68
CA LEU A 49 11.75 -1.23 -4.08
C LEU A 49 11.74 0.30 -4.03
N TRP A 50 12.82 0.87 -3.51
CA TRP A 50 13.00 2.31 -3.52
C TRP A 50 13.68 2.80 -4.79
N ILE A 51 13.42 4.03 -5.19
CA ILE A 51 13.86 4.59 -6.48
C ILE A 51 15.37 4.61 -6.68
N THR A 52 16.18 4.61 -5.61
CA THR A 52 17.64 4.55 -5.71
C THR A 52 18.15 3.20 -6.21
N ASP A 53 17.36 2.15 -6.03
CA ASP A 53 17.62 0.81 -6.54
C ASP A 53 16.96 0.53 -7.91
N TYR A 54 16.45 1.56 -8.61
CA TYR A 54 15.83 1.39 -9.93
C TYR A 54 16.84 1.18 -11.06
N GLY A 55 16.33 0.75 -12.22
CA GLY A 55 17.09 0.14 -13.30
C GLY A 55 17.13 -1.38 -13.14
N TYR A 56 17.37 -2.14 -14.20
CA TYR A 56 17.27 -3.60 -14.19
C TYR A 56 18.18 -4.26 -13.13
N ASP A 57 19.49 -4.05 -13.21
CA ASP A 57 20.44 -4.65 -12.26
C ASP A 57 20.28 -4.08 -10.83
N GLY A 58 19.90 -2.81 -10.73
CA GLY A 58 19.62 -2.15 -9.45
C GLY A 58 18.45 -2.83 -8.74
N ALA A 59 17.36 -3.08 -9.46
CA ALA A 59 16.16 -3.70 -8.89
C ALA A 59 16.40 -5.15 -8.45
N LEU A 60 17.20 -5.92 -9.19
CA LEU A 60 17.59 -7.26 -8.77
C LEU A 60 18.38 -7.23 -7.44
N ARG A 61 19.37 -6.34 -7.31
CA ARG A 61 20.09 -6.14 -6.05
C ARG A 61 19.17 -5.63 -4.94
N GLY A 62 18.25 -4.72 -5.24
CA GLY A 62 17.27 -4.22 -4.28
C GLY A 62 16.36 -5.32 -3.75
N PHE A 63 15.92 -6.23 -4.61
CA PHE A 63 15.20 -7.44 -4.18
C PHE A 63 16.04 -8.31 -3.24
N ASP A 64 17.30 -8.60 -3.59
CA ASP A 64 18.18 -9.44 -2.74
C ASP A 64 18.40 -8.80 -1.35
N LYS A 65 18.55 -7.45 -1.29
CA LYS A 65 18.61 -6.71 -0.02
C LYS A 65 17.34 -6.89 0.82
N SER A 66 16.17 -6.71 0.21
CA SER A 66 14.88 -6.83 0.90
C SER A 66 14.62 -8.26 1.36
N ALA A 67 14.81 -9.25 0.49
CA ALA A 67 14.66 -10.67 0.82
C ALA A 67 15.59 -11.09 1.96
N GLY A 68 16.87 -10.66 1.92
CA GLY A 68 17.85 -10.90 2.97
C GLY A 68 17.49 -10.29 4.32
N LYS A 69 16.97 -9.05 4.33
CA LYS A 69 16.49 -8.36 5.55
C LYS A 69 15.24 -9.03 6.12
N LEU A 70 14.29 -9.37 5.27
CA LEU A 70 13.06 -10.08 5.65
C LEU A 70 13.36 -11.53 6.09
N GLY A 71 14.47 -12.11 5.62
CA GLY A 71 14.85 -13.49 5.91
C GLY A 71 13.96 -14.50 5.19
N VAL A 72 13.62 -14.22 3.93
CA VAL A 72 12.74 -15.06 3.09
C VAL A 72 13.38 -15.30 1.72
N ASP A 73 13.12 -16.48 1.14
CA ASP A 73 13.55 -16.81 -0.22
C ASP A 73 12.60 -16.26 -1.29
N GLN A 74 11.31 -16.12 -0.94
CA GLN A 74 10.26 -15.65 -1.83
C GLN A 74 9.43 -14.56 -1.15
N ILE A 75 9.17 -13.47 -1.89
CA ILE A 75 8.26 -12.39 -1.49
C ILE A 75 6.94 -12.59 -2.24
N ASP A 76 5.79 -12.39 -1.56
CA ASP A 76 4.48 -12.62 -2.18
C ASP A 76 4.13 -11.51 -3.17
N LEU A 77 4.41 -10.25 -2.83
CA LEU A 77 4.19 -9.11 -3.72
C LEU A 77 5.34 -8.10 -3.62
N LEU A 78 5.96 -7.80 -4.76
CA LEU A 78 7.00 -6.79 -4.86
C LEU A 78 6.52 -5.62 -5.71
N LEU A 79 6.54 -4.42 -5.13
CA LEU A 79 6.10 -3.19 -5.79
C LEU A 79 7.28 -2.28 -6.15
N LEU A 80 7.11 -1.49 -7.21
CA LEU A 80 7.85 -0.24 -7.37
C LEU A 80 7.19 0.84 -6.51
N HIS A 81 7.93 1.44 -5.57
CA HIS A 81 7.37 2.32 -4.54
C HIS A 81 6.85 3.66 -5.09
N GLN A 82 7.53 4.20 -6.09
CA GLN A 82 7.18 5.48 -6.73
C GLN A 82 7.44 5.40 -8.23
N PRO A 83 6.64 6.05 -9.08
CA PRO A 83 7.06 6.31 -10.44
C PRO A 83 8.18 7.35 -10.43
N VAL A 84 9.04 7.31 -11.45
CA VAL A 84 10.00 8.37 -11.71
C VAL A 84 9.71 8.89 -13.13
N PRO A 85 8.69 9.74 -13.33
CA PRO A 85 8.26 10.14 -14.67
C PRO A 85 9.37 10.88 -15.45
N THR A 86 10.26 11.56 -14.74
CA THR A 86 11.39 12.29 -15.31
C THR A 86 12.53 11.39 -15.77
N ASP A 87 12.59 10.15 -15.26
CA ASP A 87 13.53 9.10 -15.70
C ASP A 87 12.80 7.77 -15.84
N PHE A 88 11.81 7.74 -16.71
CA PHE A 88 10.96 6.59 -16.94
C PHE A 88 11.73 5.35 -17.41
N ALA A 89 12.86 5.53 -18.10
CA ALA A 89 13.70 4.41 -18.51
C ALA A 89 14.21 3.58 -17.31
N ARG A 90 14.53 4.23 -16.20
CA ARG A 90 14.91 3.52 -14.95
C ARG A 90 13.72 2.79 -14.34
N THR A 91 12.55 3.41 -14.30
CA THR A 91 11.31 2.77 -13.83
C THR A 91 10.99 1.53 -14.67
N LEU A 92 11.05 1.66 -15.98
CA LEU A 92 10.84 0.56 -16.93
C LEU A 92 11.86 -0.57 -16.74
N GLY A 93 13.15 -0.21 -16.59
CA GLY A 93 14.21 -1.19 -16.30
C GLY A 93 13.95 -1.94 -14.99
N ALA A 94 13.53 -1.24 -13.95
CA ALA A 94 13.16 -1.86 -12.67
C ALA A 94 11.95 -2.79 -12.81
N TYR A 95 10.90 -2.37 -13.54
CA TYR A 95 9.73 -3.22 -13.75
C TYR A 95 10.07 -4.51 -14.52
N ARG A 96 10.92 -4.42 -15.56
CA ARG A 96 11.42 -5.60 -16.28
C ARG A 96 12.23 -6.56 -15.40
N ALA A 97 12.93 -6.05 -14.38
CA ALA A 97 13.57 -6.88 -13.37
C ALA A 97 12.53 -7.59 -12.50
N LEU A 98 11.43 -6.92 -12.14
CA LEU A 98 10.32 -7.56 -11.43
C LEU A 98 9.70 -8.69 -12.26
N GLU A 99 9.51 -8.50 -13.57
CA GLU A 99 9.03 -9.54 -14.50
C GLU A 99 9.96 -10.77 -14.50
N SER A 100 11.27 -10.55 -14.46
CA SER A 100 12.25 -11.63 -14.39
C SER A 100 12.19 -12.36 -13.05
N LEU A 101 12.10 -11.63 -11.92
CA LEU A 101 11.94 -12.23 -10.60
C LEU A 101 10.64 -13.05 -10.49
N LEU A 102 9.57 -12.62 -11.16
CA LEU A 102 8.31 -13.36 -11.23
C LEU A 102 8.48 -14.65 -12.05
N ALA A 103 9.14 -14.58 -13.20
CA ALA A 103 9.42 -15.75 -14.05
C ALA A 103 10.30 -16.79 -13.34
N ASP A 104 11.25 -16.33 -12.52
CA ASP A 104 12.14 -17.16 -11.72
C ASP A 104 11.49 -17.70 -10.42
N GLY A 105 10.24 -17.31 -10.14
CA GLY A 105 9.51 -17.70 -8.93
C GLY A 105 10.06 -17.09 -7.64
N ARG A 106 10.87 -16.04 -7.72
CA ARG A 106 11.41 -15.30 -6.58
C ARG A 106 10.34 -14.40 -5.94
N VAL A 107 9.35 -13.96 -6.72
CA VAL A 107 8.14 -13.29 -6.26
C VAL A 107 6.91 -14.00 -6.79
N ARG A 108 5.78 -13.91 -6.09
CA ARG A 108 4.51 -14.53 -6.52
C ARG A 108 3.66 -13.56 -7.35
N ALA A 109 3.81 -12.28 -7.10
CA ALA A 109 3.15 -11.20 -7.84
C ALA A 109 4.05 -9.97 -7.89
N ILE A 110 3.83 -9.13 -8.90
CA ILE A 110 4.49 -7.83 -9.05
C ILE A 110 3.46 -6.73 -9.20
N GLY A 111 3.84 -5.53 -8.79
CA GLY A 111 2.94 -4.38 -8.87
C GLY A 111 3.68 -3.05 -8.80
N ILE A 112 2.88 -2.02 -8.64
CA ILE A 112 3.30 -0.63 -8.67
C ILE A 112 2.67 0.14 -7.51
N SER A 113 3.22 1.30 -7.22
CA SER A 113 2.64 2.22 -6.25
C SER A 113 2.72 3.66 -6.77
N ASN A 114 1.67 4.45 -6.51
CA ASN A 114 1.56 5.86 -6.91
C ASN A 114 1.61 6.09 -8.44
N VAL A 115 1.21 5.11 -9.22
CA VAL A 115 1.20 5.23 -10.68
C VAL A 115 -0.14 5.79 -11.15
N MET A 116 -0.08 6.92 -11.87
CA MET A 116 -1.23 7.60 -12.45
C MET A 116 -1.56 7.01 -13.83
N PRO A 117 -2.80 7.22 -14.36
CA PRO A 117 -3.25 6.56 -15.59
C PRO A 117 -2.32 6.73 -16.79
N ASP A 118 -1.79 7.93 -17.01
CA ASP A 118 -0.88 8.22 -18.14
C ASP A 118 0.47 7.47 -18.03
N VAL A 119 0.97 7.30 -16.80
CA VAL A 119 2.19 6.52 -16.53
C VAL A 119 1.91 5.03 -16.63
N LEU A 120 0.71 4.59 -16.19
CA LEU A 120 0.25 3.21 -16.35
C LEU A 120 0.19 2.80 -17.82
N ASP A 121 -0.44 3.61 -18.66
CA ASP A 121 -0.53 3.36 -20.11
C ASP A 121 0.85 3.18 -20.73
N ARG A 122 1.81 4.04 -20.37
CA ARG A 122 3.19 3.93 -20.84
C ARG A 122 3.87 2.65 -20.36
N LEU A 123 3.64 2.25 -19.11
CA LEU A 123 4.21 1.03 -18.57
C LEU A 123 3.68 -0.21 -19.29
N LEU A 124 2.37 -0.28 -19.46
CA LEU A 124 1.70 -1.41 -20.13
C LEU A 124 2.08 -1.54 -21.61
N ALA A 125 2.35 -0.42 -22.29
CA ALA A 125 2.80 -0.43 -23.68
C ALA A 125 4.21 -1.04 -23.86
N GLU A 126 5.04 -1.07 -22.82
CA GLU A 126 6.45 -1.45 -22.90
C GLU A 126 6.84 -2.67 -22.03
N THR A 127 5.87 -3.30 -21.37
CA THR A 127 6.06 -4.46 -20.48
C THR A 127 5.14 -5.60 -20.88
N SER A 128 5.38 -6.79 -20.35
CA SER A 128 4.65 -8.00 -20.73
C SER A 128 3.67 -8.48 -19.65
N VAL A 129 3.89 -8.07 -18.40
CA VAL A 129 3.07 -8.48 -17.26
C VAL A 129 2.30 -7.27 -16.73
N VAL A 130 0.99 -7.42 -16.65
CA VAL A 130 0.12 -6.42 -16.01
C VAL A 130 0.39 -6.43 -14.49
N PRO A 131 0.58 -5.26 -13.85
CA PRO A 131 0.70 -5.19 -12.39
C PRO A 131 -0.50 -5.84 -11.68
N ALA A 132 -0.29 -6.65 -10.67
CA ALA A 132 -1.37 -7.22 -9.89
C ALA A 132 -2.05 -6.18 -8.98
N VAL A 133 -1.27 -5.19 -8.54
CA VAL A 133 -1.68 -4.14 -7.59
C VAL A 133 -1.12 -2.80 -8.02
N ASN A 134 -1.92 -1.74 -7.87
CA ASN A 134 -1.48 -0.36 -7.79
C ASN A 134 -1.79 0.17 -6.38
N GLN A 135 -0.76 0.38 -5.56
CA GLN A 135 -0.92 0.89 -4.20
C GLN A 135 -0.87 2.41 -4.20
N VAL A 136 -2.01 3.06 -3.94
CA VAL A 136 -2.17 4.52 -4.05
C VAL A 136 -2.81 5.12 -2.81
N GLU A 137 -2.67 6.45 -2.62
CA GLU A 137 -3.41 7.17 -1.59
C GLU A 137 -4.89 7.11 -1.88
N VAL A 138 -5.66 6.45 -1.02
CA VAL A 138 -7.13 6.51 -1.08
C VAL A 138 -7.70 6.58 0.32
N HIS A 139 -8.52 7.58 0.56
CA HIS A 139 -9.29 7.78 1.79
C HIS A 139 -10.52 8.64 1.47
N PRO A 140 -11.49 8.83 2.40
CA PRO A 140 -12.72 9.55 2.10
C PRO A 140 -12.56 10.97 1.51
N TYR A 141 -11.46 11.67 1.83
CA TYR A 141 -11.20 13.01 1.29
C TYR A 141 -10.39 13.01 -0.01
N PHE A 142 -9.91 11.85 -0.46
CA PHE A 142 -9.18 11.71 -1.70
C PHE A 142 -9.39 10.31 -2.29
N THR A 143 -10.40 10.17 -3.15
CA THR A 143 -10.83 8.86 -3.66
C THR A 143 -10.05 8.39 -4.87
N GLN A 144 -9.48 9.28 -5.66
CA GLN A 144 -8.75 8.96 -6.91
C GLN A 144 -9.57 8.09 -7.88
N ALA A 145 -10.80 8.48 -8.16
CA ALA A 145 -11.72 7.72 -9.00
C ALA A 145 -11.14 7.38 -10.38
N ASP A 146 -10.38 8.29 -10.98
CA ASP A 146 -9.76 8.08 -12.30
C ASP A 146 -8.68 6.98 -12.24
N VAL A 147 -7.88 6.93 -11.17
CA VAL A 147 -6.88 5.87 -10.97
C VAL A 147 -7.56 4.53 -10.74
N GLN A 148 -8.60 4.49 -9.92
CA GLN A 148 -9.36 3.27 -9.68
C GLN A 148 -10.02 2.74 -10.95
N ALA A 149 -10.53 3.63 -11.81
CA ALA A 149 -11.13 3.27 -13.10
C ALA A 149 -10.08 2.67 -14.05
N ALA A 150 -8.91 3.30 -14.16
CA ALA A 150 -7.81 2.79 -14.98
C ALA A 150 -7.28 1.44 -14.45
N ASP A 151 -7.11 1.29 -13.14
CA ASP A 151 -6.73 0.01 -12.53
C ASP A 151 -7.75 -1.08 -12.88
N ALA A 152 -9.05 -0.80 -12.71
CA ALA A 152 -10.13 -1.76 -12.98
C ALA A 152 -10.20 -2.17 -14.47
N GLU A 153 -9.95 -1.27 -15.42
CA GLU A 153 -9.92 -1.56 -16.85
C GLU A 153 -8.88 -2.65 -17.19
N HIS A 154 -7.77 -2.67 -16.47
CA HIS A 154 -6.69 -3.62 -16.68
C HIS A 154 -6.70 -4.81 -15.70
N GLY A 155 -7.72 -4.91 -14.82
CA GLY A 155 -7.81 -5.97 -13.81
C GLY A 155 -6.78 -5.83 -12.69
N ILE A 156 -6.29 -4.62 -12.45
CA ILE A 156 -5.35 -4.28 -11.39
C ILE A 156 -6.13 -3.99 -10.10
N LEU A 157 -5.72 -4.57 -8.99
CA LEU A 157 -6.32 -4.29 -7.68
C LEU A 157 -5.80 -2.93 -7.16
N THR A 158 -6.70 -2.00 -6.91
CA THR A 158 -6.35 -0.80 -6.16
C THR A 158 -6.18 -1.12 -4.68
N GLN A 159 -4.99 -0.84 -4.14
CA GLN A 159 -4.70 -0.98 -2.72
C GLN A 159 -4.49 0.40 -2.11
N ALA A 160 -5.21 0.69 -1.02
CA ALA A 160 -5.20 2.00 -0.39
C ALA A 160 -4.10 2.11 0.67
N TRP A 161 -3.12 2.99 0.46
CA TRP A 161 -2.29 3.47 1.57
C TRP A 161 -2.94 4.70 2.21
N SER A 162 -2.64 4.93 3.51
CA SER A 162 -3.33 5.92 4.35
C SER A 162 -4.87 5.80 4.34
N PRO A 163 -5.43 4.57 4.39
CA PRO A 163 -6.84 4.29 4.07
C PRO A 163 -7.84 4.95 5.01
N ILE A 164 -7.40 5.35 6.20
CA ILE A 164 -8.21 6.04 7.21
C ILE A 164 -7.91 7.55 7.27
N GLY A 165 -7.26 8.10 6.23
CA GLY A 165 -6.99 9.52 6.11
C GLY A 165 -5.94 10.06 7.09
N GLY A 166 -5.11 9.21 7.69
CA GLY A 166 -4.07 9.63 8.65
C GLY A 166 -3.11 10.68 8.08
N ILE A 167 -2.86 10.65 6.77
CA ILE A 167 -2.00 11.62 6.08
C ILE A 167 -2.53 13.06 6.21
N THR A 168 -3.83 13.26 6.31
CA THR A 168 -4.44 14.59 6.47
C THR A 168 -4.12 15.22 7.83
N SER A 169 -3.74 14.44 8.83
CA SER A 169 -3.38 14.92 10.17
C SER A 169 -1.89 15.16 10.38
N TYR A 170 -1.01 14.61 9.52
CA TYR A 170 0.45 14.81 9.62
C TYR A 170 0.91 16.11 8.99
N ARG A 171 0.22 16.54 7.95
CA ARG A 171 0.52 17.79 7.27
C ARG A 171 -0.36 18.85 7.86
N GLY A 172 0.18 19.71 8.71
CA GLY A 172 -0.51 20.78 9.42
C GLY A 172 -1.31 21.77 8.56
N ASP A 173 -1.37 21.54 7.25
CA ASP A 173 -2.07 22.33 6.24
C ASP A 173 -3.46 21.80 5.91
N SER A 174 -3.83 20.59 6.38
CA SER A 174 -5.18 20.07 6.15
C SER A 174 -6.17 20.71 7.12
N PRO A 175 -7.20 21.39 6.63
CA PRO A 175 -8.16 22.08 7.50
C PRO A 175 -9.12 21.12 8.22
N ARG A 176 -9.10 19.81 7.88
CA ARG A 176 -10.00 18.79 8.44
C ARG A 176 -9.32 17.43 8.55
N SER A 177 -9.60 16.75 9.64
CA SER A 177 -9.27 15.32 9.84
C SER A 177 -10.48 14.46 9.48
N THR A 178 -10.26 13.33 8.83
CA THR A 178 -11.32 12.32 8.61
C THR A 178 -11.92 11.82 9.93
N PHE A 179 -11.15 11.86 11.02
CA PHE A 179 -11.60 11.48 12.37
C PHE A 179 -12.50 12.51 13.05
N GLU A 180 -12.73 13.66 12.43
CA GLU A 180 -13.61 14.73 12.92
C GLU A 180 -14.76 15.00 11.94
N ASP A 181 -14.91 14.16 10.91
CA ASP A 181 -15.94 14.33 9.89
C ASP A 181 -17.32 13.93 10.43
N PRO A 182 -18.33 14.81 10.36
CA PRO A 182 -19.65 14.55 10.90
C PRO A 182 -20.38 13.40 10.16
N VAL A 183 -20.18 13.26 8.84
CA VAL A 183 -20.82 12.18 8.06
C VAL A 183 -20.27 10.81 8.50
N LEU A 184 -18.95 10.70 8.64
CA LEU A 184 -18.31 9.49 9.14
C LEU A 184 -18.73 9.21 10.59
N GLY A 185 -18.88 10.26 11.42
CA GLY A 185 -19.34 10.15 12.81
C GLY A 185 -20.75 9.61 12.91
N GLU A 186 -21.70 10.13 12.12
CA GLU A 186 -23.10 9.65 12.08
C GLU A 186 -23.19 8.19 11.66
N ILE A 187 -22.45 7.80 10.61
CA ILE A 187 -22.41 6.40 10.13
C ILE A 187 -21.80 5.49 11.20
N ALA A 188 -20.72 5.90 11.82
CA ALA A 188 -20.06 5.14 12.89
C ALA A 188 -21.01 4.91 14.08
N GLU A 189 -21.73 5.93 14.52
CA GLU A 189 -22.73 5.84 15.58
C GLU A 189 -23.87 4.88 15.22
N ALA A 190 -24.39 4.97 13.99
CA ALA A 190 -25.49 4.13 13.51
C ALA A 190 -25.13 2.62 13.54
N HIS A 191 -23.88 2.29 13.28
CA HIS A 191 -23.38 0.91 13.30
C HIS A 191 -22.76 0.49 14.63
N GLY A 192 -22.63 1.38 15.62
CA GLY A 192 -21.90 1.12 16.87
C GLY A 192 -20.42 0.77 16.62
N ARG A 193 -19.80 1.44 15.66
CA ARG A 193 -18.42 1.24 15.20
C ARG A 193 -17.61 2.51 15.31
N THR A 194 -16.29 2.40 15.19
CA THR A 194 -15.41 3.57 15.13
C THR A 194 -15.31 4.12 13.70
N LEU A 195 -14.88 5.39 13.56
CA LEU A 195 -14.65 6.00 12.27
C LEU A 195 -13.61 5.20 11.45
N ALA A 196 -12.58 4.67 12.11
CA ALA A 196 -11.57 3.83 11.46
C ALA A 196 -12.19 2.55 10.87
N GLN A 197 -13.05 1.87 11.62
CA GLN A 197 -13.76 0.68 11.14
C GLN A 197 -14.67 1.00 9.95
N VAL A 198 -15.40 2.11 9.98
CA VAL A 198 -16.24 2.56 8.86
C VAL A 198 -15.39 2.79 7.61
N MET A 199 -14.29 3.51 7.73
CA MET A 199 -13.40 3.80 6.59
C MET A 199 -12.77 2.53 6.02
N VAL A 200 -12.29 1.61 6.86
CA VAL A 200 -11.75 0.32 6.39
C VAL A 200 -12.85 -0.51 5.71
N ARG A 201 -14.05 -0.58 6.29
CA ARG A 201 -15.18 -1.29 5.69
C ARG A 201 -15.59 -0.71 4.34
N TRP A 202 -15.61 0.62 4.21
CA TRP A 202 -15.87 1.31 2.95
C TRP A 202 -14.91 0.89 1.84
N HIS A 203 -13.60 0.73 2.13
CA HIS A 203 -12.65 0.20 1.15
C HIS A 203 -13.03 -1.22 0.73
N LEU A 204 -13.24 -2.10 1.70
CA LEU A 204 -13.47 -3.53 1.42
C LEU A 204 -14.76 -3.75 0.63
N GLN A 205 -15.85 -3.03 0.93
CA GLN A 205 -17.11 -3.16 0.20
C GLN A 205 -17.05 -2.65 -1.23
N GLN A 206 -16.10 -1.79 -1.55
CA GLN A 206 -15.86 -1.32 -2.91
C GLN A 206 -14.74 -2.10 -3.62
N GLY A 207 -14.33 -3.26 -3.07
CA GLY A 207 -13.37 -4.17 -3.70
C GLY A 207 -11.91 -3.72 -3.62
N ARG A 208 -11.58 -2.72 -2.80
CA ARG A 208 -10.21 -2.28 -2.59
C ARG A 208 -9.53 -3.04 -1.45
N SER A 209 -8.23 -3.28 -1.57
CA SER A 209 -7.39 -3.63 -0.43
C SER A 209 -7.07 -2.38 0.39
N ALA A 210 -6.93 -2.50 1.70
CA ALA A 210 -6.58 -1.38 2.59
C ALA A 210 -5.51 -1.81 3.58
N ILE A 211 -4.49 -0.97 3.78
CA ILE A 211 -3.35 -1.24 4.67
C ILE A 211 -3.30 -0.25 5.83
N PRO A 212 -4.25 -0.32 6.80
CA PRO A 212 -4.26 0.58 7.94
C PRO A 212 -3.08 0.27 8.88
N LYS A 213 -2.37 1.31 9.30
CA LYS A 213 -1.21 1.19 10.19
C LYS A 213 -1.56 1.61 11.61
N SER A 214 -1.22 0.77 12.59
CA SER A 214 -1.17 1.14 14.00
C SER A 214 -0.03 0.41 14.71
N VAL A 215 0.43 0.97 15.83
CA VAL A 215 1.36 0.34 16.77
C VAL A 215 0.69 0.04 18.12
N ARG A 216 -0.59 0.39 18.25
CA ARG A 216 -1.38 0.15 19.44
C ARG A 216 -2.18 -1.14 19.27
N PRO A 217 -1.99 -2.15 20.14
CA PRO A 217 -2.66 -3.44 20.02
C PRO A 217 -4.19 -3.33 19.89
N GLU A 218 -4.80 -2.46 20.69
CA GLU A 218 -6.25 -2.24 20.68
C GLU A 218 -6.74 -1.70 19.32
N ARG A 219 -5.97 -0.80 18.66
CA ARG A 219 -6.33 -0.26 17.34
C ARG A 219 -6.04 -1.25 16.22
N ILE A 220 -5.02 -2.09 16.36
CA ILE A 220 -4.74 -3.17 15.39
C ILE A 220 -5.93 -4.13 15.38
N ALA A 221 -6.41 -4.55 16.55
CA ALA A 221 -7.58 -5.42 16.67
C ALA A 221 -8.86 -4.74 16.18
N GLU A 222 -9.07 -3.46 16.51
CA GLU A 222 -10.21 -2.66 16.07
C GLU A 222 -10.26 -2.54 14.53
N ASN A 223 -9.15 -2.21 13.88
CA ASN A 223 -9.07 -2.11 12.41
C ASN A 223 -9.30 -3.45 11.70
N TYR A 224 -9.11 -4.58 12.37
CA TYR A 224 -9.40 -5.91 11.85
C TYR A 224 -10.88 -6.30 12.00
N ASP A 225 -11.57 -5.80 13.04
CA ASP A 225 -12.99 -6.13 13.33
C ASP A 225 -13.95 -5.32 12.44
N VAL A 226 -13.91 -5.60 11.13
CA VAL A 226 -14.69 -4.88 10.11
C VAL A 226 -15.57 -5.78 9.26
N PHE A 227 -15.62 -7.08 9.57
CA PHE A 227 -16.38 -8.06 8.80
C PHE A 227 -17.79 -8.31 9.34
N GLY A 228 -18.11 -7.83 10.54
CA GLY A 228 -19.35 -8.07 11.26
C GLY A 228 -20.47 -7.06 10.96
N PHE A 229 -20.30 -6.14 10.03
CA PHE A 229 -21.30 -5.14 9.63
C PHE A 229 -21.14 -4.77 8.16
N GLU A 230 -22.18 -4.16 7.58
CA GLU A 230 -22.18 -3.69 6.19
C GLU A 230 -22.69 -2.26 6.12
N LEU A 231 -22.05 -1.45 5.30
CA LEU A 231 -22.50 -0.11 4.94
C LEU A 231 -23.57 -0.23 3.85
N THR A 232 -24.62 0.55 3.96
CA THR A 232 -25.65 0.65 2.92
C THR A 232 -25.12 1.38 1.68
N ALA A 233 -25.80 1.24 0.55
CA ALA A 233 -25.45 1.94 -0.67
C ALA A 233 -25.49 3.49 -0.49
N ASP A 234 -26.43 4.00 0.32
CA ASP A 234 -26.51 5.41 0.66
C ASP A 234 -25.30 5.87 1.49
N GLU A 235 -24.89 5.10 2.49
CA GLU A 235 -23.73 5.41 3.31
C GLU A 235 -22.45 5.38 2.49
N LEU A 236 -22.27 4.40 1.60
CA LEU A 236 -21.14 4.37 0.66
C LEU A 236 -21.11 5.64 -0.20
N ALA A 237 -22.24 6.02 -0.79
CA ALA A 237 -22.36 7.24 -1.61
C ALA A 237 -22.08 8.50 -0.80
N ARG A 238 -22.53 8.57 0.45
CA ARG A 238 -22.25 9.71 1.35
C ARG A 238 -20.76 9.81 1.68
N ILE A 239 -20.06 8.69 1.86
CA ILE A 239 -18.61 8.67 2.08
C ILE A 239 -17.88 9.09 0.80
N ASP A 240 -18.28 8.58 -0.37
CA ASP A 240 -17.69 8.97 -1.66
C ASP A 240 -17.84 10.48 -1.95
N ALA A 241 -18.94 11.08 -1.51
CA ALA A 241 -19.21 12.50 -1.66
C ALA A 241 -18.33 13.41 -0.77
N LEU A 242 -17.54 12.86 0.14
CA LEU A 242 -16.55 13.60 0.94
C LEU A 242 -15.27 13.94 0.17
N ASP A 243 -15.11 13.40 -1.03
CA ASP A 243 -13.93 13.64 -1.87
C ASP A 243 -13.69 15.13 -2.11
N THR A 244 -12.51 15.59 -1.79
CA THR A 244 -12.08 16.98 -2.00
C THR A 244 -11.18 17.13 -3.23
N GLY A 245 -10.72 16.02 -3.80
CA GLY A 245 -9.69 16.00 -4.84
C GLY A 245 -8.30 16.45 -4.37
N VAL A 246 -8.12 16.66 -3.06
CA VAL A 246 -6.85 17.16 -2.50
C VAL A 246 -6.01 16.03 -1.96
N ARG A 247 -4.84 15.85 -2.57
CA ARG A 247 -3.84 14.86 -2.18
C ARG A 247 -3.17 15.24 -0.86
N GLY A 248 -3.04 14.30 0.06
CA GLY A 248 -2.28 14.48 1.30
C GLY A 248 -0.79 14.15 1.14
N GLY A 249 -0.45 13.14 0.34
CA GLY A 249 0.93 12.70 0.07
C GLY A 249 1.66 13.53 -1.00
N PRO A 250 2.91 13.18 -1.33
CA PRO A 250 3.64 13.79 -2.44
C PRO A 250 2.93 13.57 -3.77
N ASP A 251 2.98 14.57 -4.65
CA ASP A 251 2.51 14.41 -6.02
C ASP A 251 3.47 13.46 -6.79
N PRO A 252 2.97 12.32 -7.30
CA PRO A 252 3.80 11.39 -8.06
C PRO A 252 4.50 11.99 -9.26
N ALA A 253 3.93 13.01 -9.89
CA ALA A 253 4.54 13.73 -11.01
C ALA A 253 5.78 14.54 -10.59
N SER A 254 5.90 14.88 -9.31
CA SER A 254 7.03 15.63 -8.76
C SER A 254 8.20 14.76 -8.27
N ILE A 255 8.07 13.44 -8.36
CA ILE A 255 9.12 12.51 -7.88
C ILE A 255 10.31 12.54 -8.82
N THR A 256 11.46 12.90 -8.28
CA THR A 256 12.75 12.87 -8.99
C THR A 256 13.80 12.12 -8.19
N PRO A 257 14.83 11.54 -8.84
CA PRO A 257 15.92 10.87 -8.14
C PRO A 257 16.67 11.78 -7.15
N GLU A 258 16.79 13.07 -7.47
CA GLU A 258 17.50 14.05 -6.64
C GLU A 258 16.72 14.38 -5.37
N ALA A 259 15.40 14.53 -5.47
CA ALA A 259 14.53 14.87 -4.33
C ALA A 259 14.36 13.67 -3.36
N PHE A 260 14.52 12.45 -3.87
CA PHE A 260 14.29 11.20 -3.13
C PHE A 260 15.54 10.29 -3.12
N SER A 261 16.71 10.89 -2.95
CA SER A 261 18.03 10.25 -3.08
C SER A 261 18.45 9.36 -1.90
N ARG A 262 17.56 9.06 -0.94
CA ARG A 262 17.85 8.19 0.20
C ARG A 262 18.37 6.84 -0.28
N GLU A 263 19.62 6.52 0.04
CA GLU A 263 20.16 5.19 -0.22
C GLU A 263 19.59 4.15 0.76
N ILE A 264 19.33 2.95 0.25
CA ILE A 264 18.89 1.82 1.05
C ILE A 264 20.12 1.00 1.44
N PRO A 265 20.45 0.92 2.74
CA PRO A 265 21.61 0.15 3.21
C PRO A 265 21.50 -1.32 2.83
N GLU A 266 22.64 -1.96 2.59
CA GLU A 266 22.66 -3.40 2.26
C GLU A 266 22.37 -4.27 3.49
N ALA A 267 22.82 -3.87 4.64
CA ALA A 267 22.63 -4.63 5.85
C ALA A 267 22.44 -3.75 7.09
#